data_93d9455b50294876801754fb68dca4c3
#
_entry.id   93d9455b50294876801754fb68dca4c3
#
_cell.length_a   1.000
_cell.length_b   1.000
_cell.length_c   1.000
_cell.angle_alpha   90.00
_cell.angle_beta   90.00
_cell.angle_gamma   90.00
#
_symmetry.space_group_name_H-M   'P 1'
#
loop_
_entity.id
_entity.type
_entity.pdbx_description
1 polymer ?
#
loop_
_entity_poly.entity_id
_entity_poly.type
_entity_poly.pdbx_seq_one_letter_code
_entity_poly.pdbx_strand_id
1 'polypeptide(L)'
;MLEISVERHDDYVLCRPAGELDAYTVAQFREALTELADESYVLVDLSDVPFMDSAGLGALIGGIRRARENDGDVAVACNRPALTRLLHTTGFDRIVPVRETVEEAVLALGEDAD
;
A
#
# COMPACT_ATOMS: atom_id res chain seq x y z
N MET A 1 -10.27 -6.80 -13.86
CA MET A 1 -8.85 -6.79 -14.25
C MET A 1 -8.12 -5.74 -13.42
N LEU A 2 -6.91 -6.03 -12.99
CA LEU A 2 -6.13 -5.09 -12.19
C LEU A 2 -5.17 -4.30 -13.08
N GLU A 3 -5.15 -3.00 -12.90
CA GLU A 3 -4.17 -2.13 -13.54
C GLU A 3 -3.38 -1.43 -12.45
N ILE A 4 -2.08 -1.29 -12.65
CA ILE A 4 -1.22 -0.65 -11.64
C ILE A 4 -0.45 0.47 -12.31
N SER A 5 -0.55 1.67 -11.75
CA SER A 5 0.24 2.80 -12.21
C SER A 5 1.26 3.17 -11.13
N VAL A 6 2.41 3.65 -11.59
CA VAL A 6 3.50 4.05 -10.72
C VAL A 6 3.95 5.45 -11.12
N GLU A 7 4.00 6.37 -10.16
CA GLU A 7 4.50 7.73 -10.36
C GLU A 7 5.68 7.96 -9.45
N ARG A 8 6.78 8.41 -10.00
CA ARG A 8 7.99 8.68 -9.22
C ARG A 8 8.05 10.16 -8.86
N HIS A 9 8.19 10.41 -7.55
CA HIS A 9 8.36 11.75 -7.00
C HIS A 9 9.74 11.84 -6.35
N ASP A 10 10.17 13.04 -5.95
CA ASP A 10 11.51 13.23 -5.40
C ASP A 10 11.73 12.44 -4.11
N ASP A 11 10.72 12.40 -3.24
CA ASP A 11 10.86 11.81 -1.90
C ASP A 11 10.14 10.47 -1.74
N TYR A 12 9.35 10.04 -2.73
CA TYR A 12 8.60 8.79 -2.63
C TYR A 12 8.15 8.32 -4.01
N VAL A 13 7.69 7.07 -4.07
CA VAL A 13 7.08 6.51 -5.27
C VAL A 13 5.62 6.20 -4.95
N LEU A 14 4.71 6.66 -5.81
CA LEU A 14 3.29 6.39 -5.66
C LEU A 14 2.92 5.17 -6.50
N CYS A 15 2.36 4.15 -5.83
CA CYS A 15 1.85 2.94 -6.48
C CYS A 15 0.33 2.94 -6.35
N ARG A 16 -0.37 2.97 -7.46
CA ARG A 16 -1.84 3.04 -7.45
C ARG A 16 -2.44 1.87 -8.21
N PRO A 17 -2.86 0.81 -7.50
CA PRO A 17 -3.63 -0.25 -8.15
C PRO A 17 -5.06 0.20 -8.38
N ALA A 18 -5.64 -0.24 -9.49
CA ALA A 18 -7.03 0.03 -9.84
C ALA A 18 -7.68 -1.29 -10.21
N GLY A 19 -8.67 -1.69 -9.43
CA GLY A 19 -9.35 -2.96 -9.59
C GLY A 19 -9.32 -3.78 -8.31
N GLU A 20 -9.91 -4.96 -8.35
CA GLU A 20 -10.00 -5.82 -7.17
C GLU A 20 -8.63 -6.44 -6.85
N LEU A 21 -8.32 -6.51 -5.57
CA LEU A 21 -7.11 -7.17 -5.07
C LEU A 21 -7.52 -8.48 -4.40
N ASP A 22 -7.52 -9.56 -5.16
CA ASP A 22 -7.97 -10.88 -4.72
C ASP A 22 -6.97 -11.95 -5.14
N ALA A 23 -7.34 -13.21 -4.92
CA ALA A 23 -6.46 -14.35 -5.21
C ALA A 23 -6.07 -14.43 -6.70
N TYR A 24 -6.89 -13.87 -7.60
CA TYR A 24 -6.64 -13.93 -9.03
C TYR A 24 -5.71 -12.83 -9.52
N THR A 25 -5.65 -11.70 -8.81
CA THR A 25 -4.88 -10.53 -9.24
C THR A 25 -3.65 -10.28 -8.37
N VAL A 26 -3.56 -10.96 -7.23
CA VAL A 26 -2.56 -10.65 -6.22
C VAL A 26 -1.12 -10.81 -6.72
N ALA A 27 -0.89 -11.74 -7.65
CA ALA A 27 0.46 -11.95 -8.18
C ALA A 27 0.99 -10.71 -8.87
N GLN A 28 0.13 -10.03 -9.63
CA GLN A 28 0.49 -8.80 -10.33
C GLN A 28 0.84 -7.68 -9.35
N PHE A 29 0.06 -7.55 -8.29
CA PHE A 29 0.30 -6.54 -7.26
C PHE A 29 1.59 -6.84 -6.49
N ARG A 30 1.80 -8.11 -6.14
CA ARG A 30 3.02 -8.54 -5.45
C ARG A 30 4.27 -8.25 -6.28
N GLU A 31 4.19 -8.50 -7.58
CA GLU A 31 5.31 -8.22 -8.48
C GLU A 31 5.62 -6.72 -8.53
N ALA A 32 4.59 -5.88 -8.60
CA ALA A 32 4.79 -4.44 -8.61
C ALA A 32 5.46 -3.95 -7.33
N LEU A 33 5.01 -4.44 -6.17
CA LEU A 33 5.61 -4.06 -4.90
C LEU A 33 7.05 -4.58 -4.77
N THR A 34 7.34 -5.75 -5.32
CA THR A 34 8.69 -6.30 -5.31
C THR A 34 9.64 -5.41 -6.11
N GLU A 35 9.20 -4.91 -7.26
CA GLU A 35 9.99 -4.00 -8.08
C GLU A 35 10.28 -2.68 -7.37
N LEU A 36 9.42 -2.27 -6.44
CA LEU A 36 9.57 -1.02 -5.70
C LEU A 36 10.27 -1.20 -4.36
N ALA A 37 10.73 -2.41 -4.03
CA ALA A 37 11.29 -2.71 -2.72
C ALA A 37 12.57 -1.94 -2.41
N ASP A 38 13.29 -1.47 -3.43
CA ASP A 38 14.53 -0.71 -3.27
C ASP A 38 14.29 0.80 -3.07
N GLU A 39 13.06 1.26 -3.25
CA GLU A 39 12.74 2.67 -3.05
C GLU A 39 12.71 2.99 -1.56
N SER A 40 13.15 4.20 -1.20
CA SER A 40 13.16 4.60 0.21
C SER A 40 11.76 4.67 0.80
N TYR A 41 10.82 5.25 0.06
CA TYR A 41 9.45 5.37 0.52
C TYR A 41 8.48 5.05 -0.61
N VAL A 42 7.51 4.18 -0.31
CA VAL A 42 6.45 3.83 -1.25
C VAL A 42 5.11 4.19 -0.63
N LEU A 43 4.30 4.91 -1.37
CA LEU A 43 2.94 5.21 -0.97
C LEU A 43 1.99 4.39 -1.84
N VAL A 44 1.16 3.57 -1.22
CA VAL A 44 0.17 2.77 -1.93
C VAL A 44 -1.18 3.45 -1.80
N ASP A 45 -1.75 3.85 -2.94
CA ASP A 45 -3.05 4.51 -2.98
C ASP A 45 -4.11 3.49 -3.38
N LEU A 46 -5.01 3.19 -2.46
CA LEU A 46 -6.08 2.20 -2.64
C LEU A 46 -7.41 2.84 -3.02
N SER A 47 -7.41 4.11 -3.42
CA SER A 47 -8.65 4.83 -3.77
C SER A 47 -9.45 4.16 -4.87
N ASP A 48 -8.77 3.48 -5.80
CA ASP A 48 -9.41 2.85 -6.95
C ASP A 48 -9.55 1.32 -6.77
N VAL A 49 -9.41 0.83 -5.55
CA VAL A 49 -9.59 -0.58 -5.22
C VAL A 49 -10.95 -0.76 -4.55
N PRO A 50 -11.94 -1.35 -5.25
CA PRO A 50 -13.27 -1.53 -4.67
C PRO A 50 -13.37 -2.68 -3.69
N PHE A 51 -12.42 -3.63 -3.75
CA PHE A 51 -12.47 -4.83 -2.93
C PHE A 51 -11.06 -5.38 -2.72
N MET A 52 -10.79 -5.83 -1.49
CA MET A 52 -9.54 -6.53 -1.16
C MET A 52 -9.86 -7.66 -0.21
N ASP A 53 -9.33 -8.85 -0.50
CA ASP A 53 -9.44 -9.98 0.41
C ASP A 53 -8.11 -10.21 1.14
N SER A 54 -8.04 -11.34 1.86
CA SER A 54 -6.84 -11.67 2.64
C SER A 54 -5.59 -11.86 1.77
N ALA A 55 -5.75 -12.28 0.51
CA ALA A 55 -4.61 -12.44 -0.39
C ALA A 55 -4.01 -11.07 -0.74
N GLY A 56 -4.87 -10.08 -1.04
CA GLY A 56 -4.43 -8.72 -1.30
C GLY A 56 -3.76 -8.09 -0.08
N LEU A 57 -4.36 -8.27 1.09
CA LEU A 57 -3.79 -7.78 2.33
C LEU A 57 -2.43 -8.41 2.61
N GLY A 58 -2.31 -9.73 2.39
CA GLY A 58 -1.03 -10.44 2.57
C GLY A 58 0.07 -9.92 1.66
N ALA A 59 -0.28 -9.61 0.40
CA ALA A 59 0.68 -9.04 -0.54
C ALA A 59 1.16 -7.66 -0.09
N LEU A 60 0.24 -6.86 0.44
CA LEU A 60 0.57 -5.52 0.95
C LEU A 60 1.52 -5.63 2.15
N ILE A 61 1.22 -6.52 3.09
CA ILE A 61 2.09 -6.77 4.24
C ILE A 61 3.47 -7.25 3.81
N GLY A 62 3.53 -8.16 2.82
CA GLY A 62 4.79 -8.62 2.28
C GLY A 62 5.62 -7.51 1.65
N GLY A 63 4.95 -6.59 0.96
CA GLY A 63 5.62 -5.42 0.39
C GLY A 63 6.24 -4.52 1.44
N ILE A 64 5.52 -4.32 2.55
CA ILE A 64 6.03 -3.53 3.67
C ILE A 64 7.27 -4.18 4.27
N ARG A 65 7.22 -5.50 4.46
CA ARG A 65 8.36 -6.24 5.03
C ARG A 65 9.60 -6.07 4.15
N ARG A 66 9.44 -6.24 2.83
CA ARG A 66 10.57 -6.10 1.91
C ARG A 66 11.13 -4.68 1.90
N ALA A 67 10.25 -3.68 1.94
CA ALA A 67 10.69 -2.29 1.99
C ALA A 67 11.52 -2.02 3.24
N ARG A 68 11.06 -2.53 4.39
CA ARG A 68 11.77 -2.34 5.66
C ARG A 68 13.09 -3.10 5.71
N GLU A 69 13.18 -4.24 5.05
CA GLU A 69 14.44 -4.97 4.94
C GLU A 69 15.48 -4.17 4.15
N ASN A 70 15.03 -3.28 3.29
CA ASN A 70 15.89 -2.40 2.49
C ASN A 70 15.95 -0.97 3.05
N ASP A 71 15.64 -0.81 4.33
CA ASP A 71 15.68 0.48 5.04
C ASP A 71 14.66 1.49 4.55
N GLY A 72 13.63 1.04 3.84
CA GLY A 72 12.54 1.89 3.38
C GLY A 72 11.30 1.73 4.25
N ASP A 73 10.23 2.36 3.83
CA ASP A 73 8.93 2.21 4.50
C ASP A 73 7.80 2.47 3.51
N VAL A 74 6.56 2.20 3.98
CA VAL A 74 5.36 2.31 3.17
C VAL A 74 4.31 3.06 3.96
N ALA A 75 3.52 3.88 3.28
CA ALA A 75 2.30 4.45 3.83
C ALA A 75 1.16 4.14 2.86
N VAL A 76 -0.07 4.18 3.36
CA VAL A 76 -1.25 3.82 2.57
C VAL A 76 -2.25 4.96 2.58
N ALA A 77 -2.76 5.30 1.41
CA ALA A 77 -3.89 6.21 1.26
C ALA A 77 -5.13 5.39 0.91
N CYS A 78 -6.20 5.56 1.68
CA CYS A 78 -7.43 4.82 1.47
C CYS A 78 -8.62 5.62 2.00
N ASN A 79 -9.59 5.87 1.13
CA ASN A 79 -10.79 6.61 1.51
C ASN A 79 -12.07 5.78 1.33
N ARG A 80 -11.93 4.47 1.17
CA ARG A 80 -13.08 3.58 1.02
C ARG A 80 -13.40 2.93 2.36
N PRO A 81 -14.61 3.17 2.93
CA PRO A 81 -14.91 2.72 4.30
C PRO A 81 -14.72 1.21 4.52
N ALA A 82 -15.11 0.39 3.54
CA ALA A 82 -14.96 -1.07 3.69
C ALA A 82 -13.50 -1.50 3.80
N LEU A 83 -12.62 -0.88 3.00
CA LEU A 83 -11.19 -1.18 3.06
C LEU A 83 -10.56 -0.61 4.33
N THR A 84 -10.94 0.60 4.70
CA THR A 84 -10.44 1.23 5.92
C THR A 84 -10.79 0.37 7.13
N ARG A 85 -12.02 -0.16 7.15
CA ARG A 85 -12.45 -1.06 8.23
C ARG A 85 -11.63 -2.34 8.26
N LEU A 86 -11.37 -2.93 7.09
CA LEU A 86 -10.55 -4.13 7.00
C LEU A 86 -9.15 -3.88 7.55
N LEU A 87 -8.53 -2.77 7.14
CA LEU A 87 -7.19 -2.41 7.57
C LEU A 87 -7.14 -2.16 9.07
N HIS A 88 -8.18 -1.54 9.62
CA HIS A 88 -8.25 -1.29 11.06
C HIS A 88 -8.49 -2.58 11.85
N THR A 89 -9.46 -3.37 11.42
CA THR A 89 -9.85 -4.61 12.12
C THR A 89 -8.72 -5.62 12.19
N THR A 90 -7.89 -5.68 11.13
CA THR A 90 -6.76 -6.61 11.07
C THR A 90 -5.51 -6.07 11.77
N GLY A 91 -5.53 -4.83 12.25
CA GLY A 91 -4.37 -4.22 12.89
C GLY A 91 -3.34 -3.68 11.91
N PHE A 92 -3.65 -3.67 10.63
CA PHE A 92 -2.74 -3.19 9.60
C PHE A 92 -2.32 -1.73 9.83
N ASP A 93 -3.27 -0.90 10.29
CA ASP A 93 -3.01 0.51 10.54
C ASP A 93 -2.09 0.77 11.74
N ARG A 94 -1.73 -0.28 12.47
CA ARG A 94 -0.69 -0.21 13.51
C ARG A 94 0.69 -0.51 12.95
N ILE A 95 0.76 -1.08 11.75
CA ILE A 95 2.02 -1.45 11.11
C ILE A 95 2.58 -0.25 10.34
N VAL A 96 1.71 0.42 9.57
CA VAL A 96 2.08 1.59 8.78
C VAL A 96 0.98 2.64 8.87
N PRO A 97 1.29 3.92 8.58
CA PRO A 97 0.26 4.95 8.54
C PRO A 97 -0.76 4.66 7.43
N VAL A 98 -2.04 4.81 7.77
CA VAL A 98 -3.14 4.74 6.80
C VAL A 98 -3.88 6.07 6.92
N ARG A 99 -3.97 6.80 5.81
CA ARG A 99 -4.61 8.12 5.78
C ARG A 99 -5.64 8.16 4.68
N GLU A 100 -6.53 9.15 4.73
CA GLU A 100 -7.63 9.24 3.76
C GLU A 100 -7.18 9.73 2.39
N THR A 101 -6.15 10.57 2.34
CA THR A 101 -5.68 11.16 1.09
C THR A 101 -4.21 10.88 0.87
N VAL A 102 -3.80 11.00 -0.40
CA VAL A 102 -2.38 10.86 -0.77
C VAL A 102 -1.56 11.94 -0.05
N GLU A 103 -2.05 13.16 0.01
CA GLU A 103 -1.33 14.27 0.65
C GLU A 103 -1.08 13.98 2.12
N GLU A 104 -2.09 13.49 2.83
CA GLU A 104 -1.94 13.14 4.24
C GLU A 104 -0.99 11.95 4.43
N ALA A 105 -1.04 10.97 3.53
CA ALA A 105 -0.17 9.80 3.61
C ALA A 105 1.29 10.18 3.34
N VAL A 106 1.54 11.11 2.42
CA VAL A 106 2.89 11.62 2.16
C VAL A 106 3.47 12.25 3.42
N LEU A 107 2.67 13.05 4.13
CA LEU A 107 3.12 13.68 5.37
C LEU A 107 3.42 12.65 6.47
N ALA A 108 2.80 11.49 6.39
CA ALA A 108 2.97 10.44 7.39
C ALA A 108 4.13 9.50 7.08
N LEU A 109 4.72 9.58 5.88
CA LEU A 109 5.84 8.71 5.51
C LEU A 109 7.00 8.90 6.49
N GLY A 110 7.52 7.79 6.99
CA GLY A 110 8.63 7.82 7.93
C GLY A 110 8.22 7.98 9.38
N GLU A 111 6.92 8.14 9.67
CA GLU A 111 6.45 8.16 11.07
C GLU A 111 6.50 6.75 11.65
N ASP A 112 6.79 6.67 12.97
CA ASP A 112 6.63 5.40 13.66
C ASP A 112 5.16 5.05 13.77
N ALA A 113 4.84 3.77 13.59
CA ALA A 113 3.45 3.32 13.60
C ALA A 113 2.90 3.12 15.01
N ASP A 114 3.67 3.36 16.01
CA ASP A 114 3.27 3.16 17.41
C ASP A 114 2.33 4.21 17.91
#